data_b4698fe41ea82f8d813aef49e596960c
#
_entry.id   b4698fe41ea82f8d813aef49e596960c
#
_cell.length_a   1.000
_cell.length_b   1.000
_cell.length_c   1.000
_cell.angle_alpha   90.00
_cell.angle_beta   90.00
_cell.angle_gamma   90.00
#
_symmetry.space_group_name_H-M   'P 1'
#
loop_
_entity.id
_entity.type
_entity.pdbx_description
1 polymer ?
#
loop_
_entity_poly.entity_id
_entity_poly.type
_entity_poly.pdbx_seq_one_letter_code
_entity_poly.pdbx_strand_id
1 'polypeptide(L)'
;MNHRVQPTAQVDGTAEIGDGSSVWELAQIREQARLGRNCVVGRGAYIGTGVRVGDNVKIQNYALVYEPAELADGVFIGPAVVLTNDRAPRSVDPDGRQKRGGDWEAVGVRVAEGASLGARSVAVAPVRIGRWAMIGAGAVVTRDVPDFALVVSVPARQVGWVGRAGVKLVACADEPGLWECPQTGTRYRETGPGSLAEV
;
A
#
# COMPACT_ATOMS: atom_id res chain seq x y z
N MET A 1 -0.16 -10.90 24.91
CA MET A 1 0.10 -10.53 23.49
C MET A 1 0.34 -11.83 22.74
N ASN A 2 -0.50 -12.13 21.77
CA ASN A 2 -0.47 -13.41 21.02
C ASN A 2 -0.03 -13.14 19.56
N HIS A 3 1.19 -12.60 19.39
CA HIS A 3 1.81 -12.44 18.08
C HIS A 3 3.12 -13.22 18.01
N ARG A 4 3.54 -13.57 16.79
CA ARG A 4 4.75 -14.34 16.53
C ARG A 4 5.81 -13.47 15.86
N VAL A 5 7.00 -13.38 16.46
CA VAL A 5 8.17 -12.70 15.87
C VAL A 5 9.28 -13.73 15.69
N GLN A 6 9.82 -13.86 14.47
CA GLN A 6 10.94 -14.75 14.21
C GLN A 6 12.23 -14.21 14.85
N PRO A 7 13.13 -15.09 15.35
CA PRO A 7 14.30 -14.66 16.11
C PRO A 7 15.26 -13.71 15.38
N THR A 8 15.27 -13.75 14.06
CA THR A 8 16.13 -12.88 13.23
C THR A 8 15.43 -11.60 12.77
N ALA A 9 14.16 -11.40 13.11
CA ALA A 9 13.48 -10.13 12.87
C ALA A 9 13.95 -9.08 13.89
N GLN A 10 14.05 -7.84 13.45
CA GLN A 10 14.43 -6.70 14.28
C GLN A 10 13.18 -5.87 14.53
N VAL A 11 12.67 -5.91 15.74
CA VAL A 11 11.50 -5.12 16.17
C VAL A 11 11.94 -4.18 17.27
N ASP A 12 11.75 -2.88 17.07
CA ASP A 12 12.05 -1.88 18.09
C ASP A 12 11.13 -2.05 19.31
N GLY A 13 11.67 -1.82 20.51
CA GLY A 13 10.93 -1.98 21.76
C GLY A 13 9.77 -1.01 21.95
N THR A 14 9.68 0.05 21.14
CA THR A 14 8.58 1.03 21.13
C THR A 14 7.51 0.74 20.06
N ALA A 15 7.75 -0.28 19.22
CA ALA A 15 6.77 -0.71 18.23
C ALA A 15 5.62 -1.49 18.87
N GLU A 16 4.41 -1.29 18.38
CA GLU A 16 3.21 -1.98 18.84
C GLU A 16 2.76 -2.99 17.78
N ILE A 17 2.57 -4.27 18.16
CA ILE A 17 2.13 -5.33 17.25
C ILE A 17 0.87 -5.97 17.83
N GLY A 18 -0.24 -5.89 17.07
CA GLY A 18 -1.52 -6.45 17.47
C GLY A 18 -1.54 -7.98 17.46
N ASP A 19 -2.48 -8.54 18.23
CA ASP A 19 -2.65 -9.98 18.40
C ASP A 19 -2.91 -10.70 17.07
N GLY A 20 -2.47 -11.96 16.94
CA GLY A 20 -2.59 -12.77 15.74
C GLY A 20 -1.60 -12.42 14.62
N SER A 21 -0.78 -11.39 14.80
CA SER A 21 0.18 -10.96 13.79
C SER A 21 1.45 -11.83 13.77
N SER A 22 2.08 -11.91 12.60
CA SER A 22 3.31 -12.68 12.38
C SER A 22 4.36 -11.84 11.68
N VAL A 23 5.57 -11.80 12.25
CA VAL A 23 6.74 -11.12 11.70
C VAL A 23 7.79 -12.16 11.33
N TRP A 24 8.14 -12.22 10.06
CA TRP A 24 9.05 -13.21 9.51
C TRP A 24 10.52 -12.77 9.58
N GLU A 25 11.41 -13.70 9.24
CA GLU A 25 12.85 -13.55 9.34
C GLU A 25 13.37 -12.27 8.67
N LEU A 26 14.34 -11.62 9.26
CA LEU A 26 15.03 -10.43 8.75
C LEU A 26 14.12 -9.22 8.49
N ALA A 27 12.83 -9.30 8.85
CA ALA A 27 11.97 -8.12 8.80
C ALA A 27 12.47 -7.08 9.82
N GLN A 28 12.33 -5.80 9.47
CA GLN A 28 12.70 -4.69 10.34
C GLN A 28 11.48 -3.81 10.60
N ILE A 29 11.10 -3.65 11.87
CA ILE A 29 10.01 -2.76 12.32
C ILE A 29 10.63 -1.71 13.22
N ARG A 30 10.53 -0.46 12.80
CA ARG A 30 11.19 0.67 13.43
C ARG A 30 10.37 1.24 14.60
N GLU A 31 10.99 2.22 15.22
CA GLU A 31 10.51 2.92 16.41
C GLU A 31 9.08 3.44 16.20
N GLN A 32 8.23 3.26 17.21
CA GLN A 32 6.85 3.78 17.25
C GLN A 32 5.93 3.31 16.09
N ALA A 33 6.36 2.36 15.27
CA ALA A 33 5.49 1.75 14.27
C ALA A 33 4.34 1.01 14.97
N ARG A 34 3.13 1.09 14.39
CA ARG A 34 1.93 0.45 14.96
C ARG A 34 1.29 -0.46 13.94
N LEU A 35 1.20 -1.73 14.26
CA LEU A 35 0.55 -2.76 13.45
C LEU A 35 -0.70 -3.23 14.18
N GLY A 36 -1.80 -3.30 13.46
CA GLY A 36 -3.05 -3.87 13.92
C GLY A 36 -2.99 -5.39 14.11
N ARG A 37 -4.14 -6.00 14.25
CA ARG A 37 -4.31 -7.45 14.49
C ARG A 37 -4.21 -8.25 13.19
N ASN A 38 -3.80 -9.52 13.31
CA ASN A 38 -3.76 -10.49 12.19
C ASN A 38 -2.91 -10.02 11.00
N CYS A 39 -1.89 -9.20 11.23
CA CYS A 39 -0.98 -8.75 10.19
C CYS A 39 0.08 -9.81 9.87
N VAL A 40 0.52 -9.85 8.61
CA VAL A 40 1.66 -10.66 8.18
C VAL A 40 2.73 -9.75 7.63
N VAL A 41 3.90 -9.75 8.26
CA VAL A 41 5.09 -9.03 7.79
C VAL A 41 6.08 -10.04 7.25
N GLY A 42 6.29 -10.06 5.95
CA GLY A 42 7.12 -11.01 5.23
C GLY A 42 8.61 -10.81 5.48
N ARG A 43 9.39 -11.81 5.08
CA ARG A 43 10.84 -11.82 5.25
C ARG A 43 11.50 -10.56 4.65
N GLY A 44 12.39 -9.94 5.42
CA GLY A 44 13.15 -8.76 4.97
C GLY A 44 12.31 -7.54 4.62
N ALA A 45 11.04 -7.49 4.99
CA ALA A 45 10.22 -6.29 4.84
C ALA A 45 10.68 -5.20 5.82
N TYR A 46 10.62 -3.95 5.39
CA TYR A 46 10.95 -2.79 6.21
C TYR A 46 9.70 -1.98 6.50
N ILE A 47 9.48 -1.67 7.75
CA ILE A 47 8.41 -0.79 8.23
C ILE A 47 9.06 0.36 9.01
N GLY A 48 8.94 1.56 8.46
CA GLY A 48 9.60 2.77 8.96
C GLY A 48 9.03 3.30 10.27
N THR A 49 9.70 4.29 10.82
CA THR A 49 9.38 4.92 12.10
C THR A 49 7.98 5.52 12.10
N GLY A 50 7.14 5.17 13.08
CA GLY A 50 5.79 5.72 13.23
C GLY A 50 4.79 5.33 12.14
N VAL A 51 5.13 4.41 11.24
CA VAL A 51 4.21 3.87 10.23
C VAL A 51 3.00 3.25 10.91
N ARG A 52 1.82 3.51 10.35
CA ARG A 52 0.54 2.97 10.86
C ARG A 52 -0.01 1.92 9.91
N VAL A 53 -0.30 0.75 10.44
CA VAL A 53 -0.84 -0.40 9.71
C VAL A 53 -2.10 -0.87 10.41
N GLY A 54 -3.20 -0.95 9.68
CA GLY A 54 -4.49 -1.44 10.18
C GLY A 54 -4.51 -2.96 10.43
N ASP A 55 -5.71 -3.49 10.63
CA ASP A 55 -5.95 -4.92 10.86
C ASP A 55 -5.88 -5.72 9.54
N ASN A 56 -5.53 -7.02 9.62
CA ASN A 56 -5.55 -7.97 8.49
C ASN A 56 -4.68 -7.58 7.28
N VAL A 57 -3.64 -6.78 7.50
CA VAL A 57 -2.72 -6.33 6.44
C VAL A 57 -1.66 -7.40 6.16
N LYS A 58 -1.36 -7.60 4.87
CA LYS A 58 -0.25 -8.47 4.45
C LYS A 58 0.81 -7.64 3.74
N ILE A 59 1.99 -7.55 4.35
CA ILE A 59 3.18 -6.93 3.77
C ILE A 59 4.14 -8.06 3.38
N GLN A 60 4.33 -8.26 2.08
CA GLN A 60 5.09 -9.38 1.55
C GLN A 60 6.61 -9.15 1.62
N ASN A 61 7.36 -10.20 1.28
CA ASN A 61 8.81 -10.22 1.41
C ASN A 61 9.47 -9.04 0.70
N TYR A 62 10.44 -8.42 1.40
CA TYR A 62 11.25 -7.31 0.89
C TYR A 62 10.48 -6.05 0.49
N ALA A 63 9.24 -5.90 0.90
CA ALA A 63 8.53 -4.64 0.72
C ALA A 63 9.11 -3.56 1.63
N LEU A 64 9.18 -2.32 1.14
CA LEU A 64 9.73 -1.16 1.84
C LEU A 64 8.60 -0.15 2.09
N VAL A 65 8.16 -0.06 3.33
CA VAL A 65 7.10 0.84 3.77
C VAL A 65 7.74 1.97 4.59
N TYR A 66 8.16 3.02 3.90
CA TYR A 66 8.81 4.17 4.54
C TYR A 66 7.80 5.08 5.24
N GLU A 67 8.26 5.71 6.31
CA GLU A 67 7.53 6.74 7.06
C GLU A 67 7.25 7.99 6.20
N PRO A 68 6.15 8.68 6.43
CA PRO A 68 5.03 8.42 7.32
C PRO A 68 3.86 7.70 6.62
N ALA A 69 4.09 6.52 6.04
CA ALA A 69 3.04 5.76 5.35
C ALA A 69 1.92 5.34 6.31
N GLU A 70 0.70 5.29 5.76
CA GLU A 70 -0.50 4.79 6.45
C GLU A 70 -1.16 3.72 5.59
N LEU A 71 -1.35 2.51 6.15
CA LEU A 71 -2.03 1.39 5.52
C LEU A 71 -3.31 1.11 6.30
N ALA A 72 -4.47 1.21 5.65
CA ALA A 72 -5.74 0.85 6.28
C ALA A 72 -5.94 -0.67 6.36
N ASP A 73 -7.09 -1.11 6.89
CA ASP A 73 -7.40 -2.52 7.07
C ASP A 73 -7.41 -3.30 5.75
N GLY A 74 -6.99 -4.56 5.79
CA GLY A 74 -7.08 -5.48 4.66
C GLY A 74 -6.15 -5.16 3.47
N VAL A 75 -5.23 -4.23 3.60
CA VAL A 75 -4.28 -3.85 2.54
C VAL A 75 -3.32 -5.01 2.23
N PHE A 76 -3.06 -5.20 0.95
CA PHE A 76 -2.04 -6.13 0.47
C PHE A 76 -0.87 -5.36 -0.18
N ILE A 77 0.31 -5.50 0.39
CA ILE A 77 1.57 -4.98 -0.16
C ILE A 77 2.36 -6.15 -0.73
N GLY A 78 2.46 -6.22 -2.04
CA GLY A 78 3.13 -7.30 -2.77
C GLY A 78 4.65 -7.36 -2.54
N PRO A 79 5.32 -8.45 -2.97
CA PRO A 79 6.77 -8.59 -2.79
C PRO A 79 7.56 -7.44 -3.43
N ALA A 80 8.53 -6.92 -2.69
CA ALA A 80 9.43 -5.84 -3.11
C ALA A 80 8.72 -4.56 -3.60
N VAL A 81 7.51 -4.29 -3.11
CA VAL A 81 6.84 -2.99 -3.30
C VAL A 81 7.61 -1.91 -2.54
N VAL A 82 7.68 -0.71 -3.10
CA VAL A 82 8.30 0.45 -2.44
C VAL A 82 7.28 1.57 -2.31
N LEU A 83 7.03 2.00 -1.08
CA LEU A 83 6.35 3.26 -0.78
C LEU A 83 7.42 4.29 -0.44
N THR A 84 7.65 5.27 -1.32
CA THR A 84 8.69 6.29 -1.08
C THR A 84 8.23 7.36 -0.10
N ASN A 85 9.15 8.23 0.34
CA ASN A 85 8.84 9.28 1.32
C ASN A 85 9.53 10.62 1.07
N ASP A 86 10.27 10.77 -0.02
CA ASP A 86 10.95 12.02 -0.38
C ASP A 86 10.54 12.45 -1.80
N ARG A 87 10.11 13.72 -1.94
CA ARG A 87 9.74 14.33 -3.24
C ARG A 87 10.91 14.67 -4.11
N ALA A 88 12.03 15.04 -3.50
CA ALA A 88 13.20 15.58 -4.18
C ALA A 88 14.49 15.02 -3.56
N PRO A 89 14.72 13.72 -3.68
CA PRO A 89 15.82 13.07 -2.99
C PRO A 89 17.16 13.60 -3.48
N ARG A 90 17.95 14.09 -2.54
CA ARG A 90 19.32 14.52 -2.74
C ARG A 90 20.15 14.16 -1.53
N SER A 91 21.31 13.59 -1.74
CA SER A 91 22.28 13.27 -0.68
C SER A 91 22.89 14.51 -0.07
N VAL A 92 22.98 15.59 -0.85
CA VAL A 92 23.61 16.86 -0.44
C VAL A 92 22.68 18.04 -0.73
N ASP A 93 22.91 19.15 0.00
CA ASP A 93 22.30 20.44 -0.29
C ASP A 93 22.97 21.13 -1.51
N PRO A 94 22.49 22.29 -1.99
CA PRO A 94 23.10 23.00 -3.09
C PRO A 94 24.57 23.41 -2.88
N ASP A 95 25.00 23.51 -1.63
CA ASP A 95 26.38 23.86 -1.25
C ASP A 95 27.28 22.61 -1.10
N GLY A 96 26.76 21.41 -1.39
CA GLY A 96 27.50 20.15 -1.32
C GLY A 96 27.62 19.55 0.08
N ARG A 97 26.91 20.07 1.09
CA ARG A 97 26.90 19.50 2.44
C ARG A 97 25.91 18.32 2.51
N GLN A 98 26.31 17.26 3.20
CA GLN A 98 25.45 16.08 3.40
C GLN A 98 24.17 16.47 4.16
N LYS A 99 23.02 16.18 3.58
CA LYS A 99 21.70 16.32 4.22
C LYS A 99 21.52 15.28 5.34
N ARG A 100 20.88 15.70 6.42
CA ARG A 100 20.54 14.86 7.58
C ARG A 100 19.03 14.87 7.81
N GLY A 101 18.54 14.13 8.81
CA GLY A 101 17.12 13.93 9.07
C GLY A 101 16.26 15.18 9.27
N GLY A 102 16.85 16.35 9.55
CA GLY A 102 16.11 17.62 9.64
C GLY A 102 16.14 18.48 8.36
N ASP A 103 16.81 18.03 7.32
CA ASP A 103 17.08 18.85 6.12
C ASP A 103 16.10 18.55 4.96
N TRP A 104 15.07 17.75 5.21
CA TRP A 104 14.02 17.40 4.24
C TRP A 104 12.71 17.07 4.95
N GLU A 105 11.62 17.20 4.22
CA GLU A 105 10.27 16.89 4.72
C GLU A 105 9.83 15.51 4.23
N ALA A 106 9.56 14.61 5.16
CA ALA A 106 8.99 13.30 4.84
C ALA A 106 7.53 13.44 4.43
N VAL A 107 7.18 12.91 3.26
CA VAL A 107 5.81 12.84 2.75
C VAL A 107 5.42 11.39 2.55
N GLY A 108 4.19 11.01 2.96
CA GLY A 108 3.77 9.62 3.01
C GLY A 108 2.87 9.19 1.86
N VAL A 109 2.82 7.87 1.69
CA VAL A 109 1.81 7.19 0.88
C VAL A 109 0.66 6.77 1.79
N ARG A 110 -0.58 7.03 1.38
CA ARG A 110 -1.77 6.54 2.09
C ARG A 110 -2.46 5.47 1.26
N VAL A 111 -2.61 4.29 1.84
CA VAL A 111 -3.26 3.16 1.19
C VAL A 111 -4.56 2.85 1.91
N ALA A 112 -5.67 3.03 1.22
CA ALA A 112 -7.00 2.84 1.78
C ALA A 112 -7.39 1.35 1.86
N GLU A 113 -8.47 1.09 2.59
CA GLU A 113 -8.99 -0.25 2.91
C GLU A 113 -9.03 -1.17 1.69
N GLY A 114 -8.57 -2.40 1.86
CA GLY A 114 -8.65 -3.47 0.88
C GLY A 114 -7.83 -3.29 -0.40
N ALA A 115 -7.08 -2.18 -0.53
CA ALA A 115 -6.26 -1.95 -1.71
C ALA A 115 -5.10 -2.95 -1.82
N SER A 116 -4.72 -3.27 -3.06
CA SER A 116 -3.67 -4.25 -3.35
C SER A 116 -2.60 -3.66 -4.26
N LEU A 117 -1.33 -3.74 -3.84
CA LEU A 117 -0.20 -3.31 -4.63
C LEU A 117 0.56 -4.55 -5.13
N GLY A 118 0.63 -4.71 -6.44
CA GLY A 118 1.32 -5.82 -7.10
C GLY A 118 2.83 -5.78 -6.90
N ALA A 119 3.46 -6.94 -7.03
CA ALA A 119 4.91 -7.11 -6.82
C ALA A 119 5.74 -6.07 -7.57
N ARG A 120 6.77 -5.54 -6.91
CA ARG A 120 7.70 -4.54 -7.45
C ARG A 120 7.05 -3.25 -7.96
N SER A 121 5.82 -2.96 -7.59
CA SER A 121 5.26 -1.63 -7.86
C SER A 121 5.89 -0.58 -6.94
N VAL A 122 5.90 0.67 -7.39
CA VAL A 122 6.43 1.81 -6.64
C VAL A 122 5.33 2.86 -6.51
N ALA A 123 5.05 3.30 -5.31
CA ALA A 123 4.21 4.46 -5.05
C ALA A 123 5.11 5.65 -4.67
N VAL A 124 5.14 6.66 -5.53
CA VAL A 124 5.97 7.85 -5.36
C VAL A 124 5.19 8.87 -4.53
N ALA A 125 5.62 9.05 -3.28
CA ALA A 125 4.96 9.97 -2.35
C ALA A 125 5.04 11.46 -2.79
N PRO A 126 3.99 12.24 -2.43
CA PRO A 126 2.77 11.83 -1.77
C PRO A 126 1.72 11.34 -2.77
N VAL A 127 1.15 10.19 -2.51
CA VAL A 127 0.00 9.68 -3.27
C VAL A 127 -0.97 8.95 -2.35
N ARG A 128 -2.25 8.96 -2.72
CA ARG A 128 -3.29 8.16 -2.11
C ARG A 128 -3.69 7.03 -3.06
N ILE A 129 -3.74 5.80 -2.52
CA ILE A 129 -4.31 4.65 -3.20
C ILE A 129 -5.71 4.43 -2.64
N GLY A 130 -6.73 4.48 -3.49
CA GLY A 130 -8.13 4.38 -3.11
C GLY A 130 -8.52 2.99 -2.59
N ARG A 131 -9.72 2.92 -1.98
CA ARG A 131 -10.25 1.66 -1.43
C ARG A 131 -10.39 0.61 -2.53
N TRP A 132 -9.96 -0.62 -2.21
CA TRP A 132 -10.09 -1.76 -3.12
C TRP A 132 -9.42 -1.57 -4.49
N ALA A 133 -8.62 -0.51 -4.65
CA ALA A 133 -7.84 -0.29 -5.87
C ALA A 133 -6.78 -1.38 -6.04
N MET A 134 -6.45 -1.68 -7.28
CA MET A 134 -5.40 -2.64 -7.61
C MET A 134 -4.31 -1.99 -8.46
N ILE A 135 -3.09 -2.04 -7.95
CA ILE A 135 -1.89 -1.61 -8.65
C ILE A 135 -1.25 -2.85 -9.28
N GLY A 136 -1.11 -2.87 -10.59
CA GLY A 136 -0.46 -3.97 -11.29
C GLY A 136 1.03 -4.11 -10.92
N ALA A 137 1.55 -5.32 -11.03
CA ALA A 137 2.98 -5.58 -10.76
C ALA A 137 3.87 -4.69 -11.64
N GLY A 138 4.94 -4.16 -11.05
CA GLY A 138 5.90 -3.28 -11.73
C GLY A 138 5.39 -1.88 -12.08
N ALA A 139 4.16 -1.51 -11.73
CA ALA A 139 3.64 -0.17 -12.01
C ALA A 139 4.31 0.90 -11.14
N VAL A 140 4.47 2.12 -11.67
CA VAL A 140 4.98 3.28 -10.94
C VAL A 140 3.86 4.31 -10.79
N VAL A 141 3.32 4.41 -9.59
CA VAL A 141 2.22 5.31 -9.25
C VAL A 141 2.78 6.68 -8.88
N THR A 142 2.41 7.71 -9.65
CA THR A 142 2.87 9.09 -9.47
C THR A 142 1.73 10.09 -9.23
N ARG A 143 0.50 9.60 -9.12
CA ARG A 143 -0.74 10.37 -8.86
C ARG A 143 -1.70 9.52 -8.04
N ASP A 144 -2.64 10.17 -7.40
CA ASP A 144 -3.70 9.49 -6.66
C ASP A 144 -4.46 8.48 -7.54
N VAL A 145 -4.82 7.36 -6.93
CA VAL A 145 -5.56 6.28 -7.58
C VAL A 145 -6.96 6.23 -6.98
N PRO A 146 -8.01 6.28 -7.81
CA PRO A 146 -9.39 6.20 -7.35
C PRO A 146 -9.73 4.87 -6.66
N ASP A 147 -10.82 4.88 -5.89
CA ASP A 147 -11.40 3.67 -5.33
C ASP A 147 -11.76 2.68 -6.46
N PHE A 148 -11.49 1.40 -6.28
CA PHE A 148 -11.74 0.31 -7.24
C PHE A 148 -10.99 0.41 -8.58
N ALA A 149 -10.10 1.37 -8.76
CA ALA A 149 -9.36 1.49 -10.02
C ALA A 149 -8.33 0.38 -10.19
N LEU A 150 -8.26 -0.18 -11.40
CA LEU A 150 -7.15 -1.02 -11.85
C LEU A 150 -6.15 -0.16 -12.62
N VAL A 151 -4.94 -0.03 -12.08
CA VAL A 151 -3.87 0.75 -12.73
C VAL A 151 -2.66 -0.11 -13.03
N VAL A 152 -2.01 0.14 -14.17
CA VAL A 152 -0.82 -0.58 -14.65
C VAL A 152 0.15 0.39 -15.32
N SER A 153 1.33 -0.07 -15.68
CA SER A 153 2.34 0.66 -16.47
C SER A 153 3.19 1.67 -15.69
N VAL A 154 4.18 2.25 -16.41
CA VAL A 154 5.12 3.28 -15.94
C VAL A 154 5.06 4.46 -16.91
N PRO A 155 4.55 5.62 -16.47
CA PRO A 155 3.81 5.87 -15.22
C PRO A 155 2.45 5.14 -15.22
N ALA A 156 1.92 4.85 -14.02
CA ALA A 156 0.66 4.12 -13.88
C ALA A 156 -0.51 4.83 -14.54
N ARG A 157 -1.37 4.03 -15.22
CA ARG A 157 -2.58 4.48 -15.90
C ARG A 157 -3.73 3.54 -15.56
N GLN A 158 -4.91 4.10 -15.37
CA GLN A 158 -6.12 3.30 -15.16
C GLN A 158 -6.50 2.59 -16.46
N VAL A 159 -6.73 1.28 -16.36
CA VAL A 159 -7.11 0.41 -17.49
C VAL A 159 -8.43 -0.31 -17.24
N GLY A 160 -9.12 0.03 -16.16
CA GLY A 160 -10.42 -0.52 -15.80
C GLY A 160 -10.70 -0.40 -14.32
N TRP A 161 -11.62 -1.23 -13.89
CA TRP A 161 -12.08 -1.34 -12.51
C TRP A 161 -11.91 -2.75 -11.98
N VAL A 162 -11.78 -2.90 -10.68
CA VAL A 162 -11.76 -4.18 -9.96
C VAL A 162 -12.78 -4.15 -8.84
N GLY A 163 -13.42 -5.28 -8.59
CA GLY A 163 -14.29 -5.45 -7.44
C GLY A 163 -13.52 -5.92 -6.19
N ARG A 164 -14.23 -6.08 -5.09
CA ARG A 164 -13.65 -6.58 -3.82
C ARG A 164 -13.04 -7.97 -3.93
N ALA A 165 -13.49 -8.79 -4.90
CA ALA A 165 -12.89 -10.09 -5.18
C ALA A 165 -11.52 -10.01 -5.86
N GLY A 166 -11.02 -8.80 -6.20
CA GLY A 166 -9.76 -8.61 -6.91
C GLY A 166 -9.82 -8.98 -8.39
N VAL A 167 -11.03 -9.13 -8.94
CA VAL A 167 -11.26 -9.50 -10.34
C VAL A 167 -11.67 -8.26 -11.13
N LYS A 168 -11.12 -8.14 -12.35
CA LYS A 168 -11.50 -7.05 -13.26
C LYS A 168 -13.00 -7.10 -13.55
N LEU A 169 -13.66 -5.96 -13.39
CA LEU A 169 -15.09 -5.81 -13.67
C LEU A 169 -15.36 -5.80 -15.16
N VAL A 170 -16.56 -6.24 -15.53
CA VAL A 170 -17.08 -6.23 -16.90
C VAL A 170 -18.19 -5.21 -16.99
N ALA A 171 -18.17 -4.37 -18.02
CA ALA A 171 -19.25 -3.41 -18.27
C ALA A 171 -20.53 -4.14 -18.65
N CYS A 172 -21.67 -3.73 -18.08
CA CYS A 172 -22.98 -4.22 -18.48
C CYS A 172 -23.39 -3.58 -19.80
N ALA A 173 -23.62 -4.41 -20.84
CA ALA A 173 -23.89 -3.90 -22.19
C ALA A 173 -25.18 -3.04 -22.28
N ASP A 174 -26.20 -3.41 -21.50
CA ASP A 174 -27.51 -2.78 -21.54
C ASP A 174 -27.64 -1.57 -20.61
N GLU A 175 -26.62 -1.30 -19.78
CA GLU A 175 -26.69 -0.21 -18.79
C GLU A 175 -25.33 0.52 -18.67
N PRO A 176 -25.14 1.63 -19.41
CA PRO A 176 -23.91 2.40 -19.36
C PRO A 176 -23.55 2.87 -17.94
N GLY A 177 -22.27 2.76 -17.59
CA GLY A 177 -21.77 3.10 -16.25
C GLY A 177 -22.05 2.07 -15.15
N LEU A 178 -22.69 0.95 -15.50
CA LEU A 178 -22.84 -0.20 -14.63
C LEU A 178 -21.78 -1.25 -14.95
N TRP A 179 -21.16 -1.80 -13.91
CA TRP A 179 -20.13 -2.82 -13.98
C TRP A 179 -20.50 -3.99 -13.10
N GLU A 180 -20.10 -5.20 -13.46
CA GLU A 180 -20.37 -6.40 -12.70
C GLU A 180 -19.08 -7.22 -12.48
N CYS A 181 -18.95 -7.79 -11.28
CA CYS A 181 -17.90 -8.73 -10.99
C CYS A 181 -18.27 -10.11 -11.54
N PRO A 182 -17.51 -10.65 -12.52
CA PRO A 182 -17.87 -11.94 -13.15
C PRO A 182 -17.73 -13.13 -12.20
N GLN A 183 -17.07 -12.97 -11.06
CA GLN A 183 -16.92 -14.02 -10.06
C GLN A 183 -18.04 -14.02 -9.01
N THR A 184 -18.51 -12.84 -8.60
CA THR A 184 -19.45 -12.71 -7.47
C THR A 184 -20.82 -12.21 -7.87
N GLY A 185 -21.00 -11.68 -9.08
CA GLY A 185 -22.22 -10.98 -9.52
C GLY A 185 -22.45 -9.63 -8.84
N THR A 186 -21.53 -9.18 -7.97
CA THR A 186 -21.64 -7.87 -7.31
C THR A 186 -21.55 -6.77 -8.35
N ARG A 187 -22.44 -5.78 -8.22
CA ARG A 187 -22.53 -4.67 -9.15
C ARG A 187 -21.92 -3.38 -8.60
N TYR A 188 -21.43 -2.58 -9.50
CA TYR A 188 -20.76 -1.31 -9.22
C TYR A 188 -21.24 -0.27 -10.22
N ARG A 189 -21.44 0.97 -9.76
CA ARG A 189 -21.89 2.07 -10.60
C ARG A 189 -20.89 3.22 -10.60
N GLU A 190 -20.64 3.78 -11.77
CA GLU A 190 -19.92 5.05 -11.89
C GLU A 190 -20.74 6.17 -11.26
N THR A 191 -20.15 6.88 -10.30
CA THR A 191 -20.77 7.99 -9.57
C THR A 191 -20.28 9.35 -10.02
N GLY A 192 -19.33 9.37 -10.97
CA GLY A 192 -18.73 10.54 -11.59
C GLY A 192 -17.46 10.16 -12.37
N PRO A 193 -16.82 11.11 -13.04
CA PRO A 193 -15.60 10.86 -13.79
C PRO A 193 -14.51 10.22 -12.90
N GLY A 194 -14.12 8.99 -13.22
CA GLY A 194 -13.09 8.27 -12.48
C GLY A 194 -13.49 7.85 -11.07
N SER A 195 -14.79 7.70 -10.77
CA SER A 195 -15.26 7.23 -9.48
C SER A 195 -16.27 6.11 -9.62
N LEU A 196 -16.14 5.07 -8.78
CA LEU A 196 -16.99 3.89 -8.77
C LEU A 196 -17.46 3.60 -7.33
N ALA A 197 -18.72 3.15 -7.21
CA ALA A 197 -19.28 2.68 -5.95
C ALA A 197 -19.97 1.33 -6.14
N GLU A 198 -19.95 0.51 -5.10
CA GLU A 198 -20.73 -0.74 -5.02
C GLU A 198 -22.21 -0.41 -4.85
N VAL A 199 -23.11 -1.13 -5.53
CA VAL A 199 -24.57 -0.92 -5.53
C VAL A 199 -25.32 -2.20 -5.24
#